data_6ef68e5d0a9fcd3a439c4394b4c1ed16
#
_entry.id   6ef68e5d0a9fcd3a439c4394b4c1ed16
#
_cell.length_a   1.000
_cell.length_b   1.000
_cell.length_c   1.000
_cell.angle_alpha   90.00
_cell.angle_beta   90.00
_cell.angle_gamma   90.00
#
_symmetry.space_group_name_H-M   'P 1'
#
loop_
_entity.id
_entity.type
_entity.pdbx_description
1 polymer ?
#
loop_
_entity_poly.entity_id
_entity_poly.type
_entity_poly.pdbx_seq_one_letter_code
_entity_poly.pdbx_strand_id
1 'polypeptide(L)'
;SLTVTSFFSMPVTRFVADQLYEERAERVLPSFAGACAVQLALGCGGYGAFLLASGATFCQGLLCLWLFAELVVCWTAMSYLTALKEYRGILIAFAAAVGAAFGAGWMLVFWLGVPVVEGFLAATALGYGVMLGLDVRLLCRFFPEREGSPWRFLRWVKRYRTLALTGLLLDLGLFAHLVIVWLGPLGVQVKGLFYGAPYYDVPALLAFLSILTTTA
;
A
#
# COMPACT_ATOMS: atom_id res chain seq x y z
N SER A 1 3.21 1.44 -5.10
CA SER A 1 3.25 1.23 -3.64
C SER A 1 3.72 -0.18 -3.30
N LEU A 2 3.05 -1.21 -3.81
CA LEU A 2 3.37 -2.62 -3.52
C LEU A 2 4.85 -2.96 -3.72
N THR A 3 5.46 -2.58 -4.82
CA THR A 3 6.88 -2.86 -5.12
C THR A 3 7.85 -2.30 -4.06
N VAL A 4 7.56 -1.11 -3.51
CA VAL A 4 8.38 -0.53 -2.45
C VAL A 4 8.14 -1.25 -1.13
N THR A 5 6.88 -1.54 -0.81
CA THR A 5 6.52 -2.20 0.45
C THR A 5 6.92 -3.67 0.49
N SER A 6 6.85 -4.40 -0.62
CA SER A 6 7.19 -5.82 -0.70
C SER A 6 8.66 -6.11 -0.37
N PHE A 7 9.58 -5.19 -0.77
CA PHE A 7 10.98 -5.29 -0.37
C PHE A 7 11.17 -5.31 1.14
N PHE A 8 10.39 -4.50 1.87
CA PHE A 8 10.52 -4.38 3.32
C PHE A 8 9.61 -5.35 4.10
N SER A 9 8.51 -5.81 3.50
CA SER A 9 7.46 -6.59 4.16
C SER A 9 8.01 -7.82 4.88
N MET A 10 8.72 -8.71 4.18
CA MET A 10 9.25 -9.96 4.77
C MET A 10 10.27 -9.71 5.89
N PRO A 11 11.30 -8.84 5.71
CA PRO A 11 12.23 -8.51 6.80
C PRO A 11 11.56 -7.85 8.00
N VAL A 12 10.56 -7.01 7.76
CA VAL A 12 9.81 -6.34 8.84
C VAL A 12 8.96 -7.35 9.61
N THR A 13 8.23 -8.22 8.92
CA THR A 13 7.45 -9.29 9.58
C THR A 13 8.36 -10.17 10.43
N ARG A 14 9.55 -10.51 9.93
CA ARG A 14 10.55 -11.26 10.68
C ARG A 14 11.06 -10.47 11.89
N PHE A 15 11.33 -9.18 11.73
CA PHE A 15 11.72 -8.32 12.84
C PHE A 15 10.67 -8.32 13.96
N VAL A 16 9.39 -8.12 13.60
CA VAL A 16 8.29 -8.12 14.58
C VAL A 16 8.20 -9.45 15.31
N ALA A 17 8.26 -10.58 14.58
CA ALA A 17 8.23 -11.91 15.18
C ALA A 17 9.41 -12.12 16.15
N ASP A 18 10.62 -11.70 15.79
CA ASP A 18 11.80 -11.81 16.64
C ASP A 18 11.67 -10.93 17.91
N GLN A 19 11.13 -9.69 17.77
CA GLN A 19 10.92 -8.81 18.93
C GLN A 19 9.84 -9.35 19.89
N LEU A 20 8.77 -9.95 19.36
CA LEU A 20 7.74 -10.60 20.17
C LEU A 20 8.30 -11.83 20.91
N TYR A 21 9.12 -12.63 20.23
CA TYR A 21 9.78 -13.79 20.83
C TYR A 21 10.77 -13.40 21.94
N GLU A 22 11.45 -12.25 21.79
CA GLU A 22 12.37 -11.69 22.80
C GLU A 22 11.64 -10.94 23.92
N GLU A 23 10.31 -10.90 23.94
CA GLU A 23 9.47 -10.14 24.88
C GLU A 23 9.77 -8.63 24.90
N ARG A 24 10.13 -8.07 23.73
CA ARG A 24 10.53 -6.67 23.55
C ARG A 24 9.56 -5.91 22.65
N ALA A 25 8.28 -6.03 22.98
CA ALA A 25 7.16 -5.46 22.22
C ALA A 25 7.23 -3.91 22.08
N GLU A 26 7.87 -3.24 23.05
CA GLU A 26 8.07 -1.78 23.08
C GLU A 26 8.84 -1.24 21.85
N ARG A 27 9.61 -2.12 21.16
CA ARG A 27 10.41 -1.75 19.98
C ARG A 27 9.67 -1.81 18.66
N VAL A 28 8.49 -2.40 18.66
CA VAL A 28 7.73 -2.64 17.43
C VAL A 28 7.19 -1.34 16.85
N LEU A 29 6.52 -0.52 17.67
CA LEU A 29 5.90 0.72 17.19
C LEU A 29 6.90 1.79 16.72
N PRO A 30 8.06 2.03 17.39
CA PRO A 30 9.08 2.90 16.83
C PRO A 30 9.62 2.40 15.49
N SER A 31 9.79 1.08 15.32
CA SER A 31 10.26 0.51 14.04
C SER A 31 9.23 0.69 12.92
N PHE A 32 7.94 0.64 13.23
CA PHE A 32 6.87 0.94 12.27
C PHE A 32 7.00 2.37 11.73
N ALA A 33 7.16 3.36 12.61
CA ALA A 33 7.37 4.74 12.18
C ALA A 33 8.61 4.90 11.31
N GLY A 34 9.72 4.24 11.66
CA GLY A 34 10.94 4.23 10.85
C GLY A 34 10.75 3.56 9.49
N ALA A 35 10.05 2.42 9.45
CA ALA A 35 9.74 1.72 8.20
C ALA A 35 8.88 2.57 7.27
N CYS A 36 7.83 3.20 7.79
CA CYS A 36 7.01 4.14 7.04
C CYS A 36 7.83 5.31 6.50
N ALA A 37 8.70 5.92 7.32
CA ALA A 37 9.53 7.05 6.89
C ALA A 37 10.44 6.69 5.71
N VAL A 38 11.14 5.55 5.78
CA VAL A 38 12.03 5.09 4.69
C VAL A 38 11.23 4.79 3.42
N GLN A 39 10.13 4.05 3.56
CA GLN A 39 9.31 3.65 2.41
C GLN A 39 8.62 4.84 1.76
N LEU A 40 8.14 5.80 2.55
CA LEU A 40 7.58 7.06 2.04
C LEU A 40 8.64 7.90 1.34
N ALA A 41 9.83 8.06 1.92
CA ALA A 41 10.90 8.83 1.29
C ALA A 41 11.30 8.24 -0.08
N LEU A 42 11.50 6.92 -0.16
CA LEU A 42 11.85 6.24 -1.41
C LEU A 42 10.69 6.20 -2.40
N GLY A 43 9.50 5.84 -1.92
CA GLY A 43 8.32 5.66 -2.75
C GLY A 43 7.76 6.97 -3.27
N CYS A 44 7.52 7.95 -2.40
CA CYS A 44 6.99 9.26 -2.81
C CYS A 44 8.00 10.05 -3.62
N GLY A 45 9.31 9.90 -3.34
CA GLY A 45 10.37 10.50 -4.16
C GLY A 45 10.35 9.97 -5.59
N GLY A 46 10.34 8.65 -5.76
CA GLY A 46 10.29 8.00 -7.08
C GLY A 46 8.98 8.24 -7.81
N TYR A 47 7.84 8.06 -7.11
CA TYR A 47 6.52 8.27 -7.72
C TYR A 47 6.24 9.74 -8.02
N GLY A 48 6.68 10.67 -7.16
CA GLY A 48 6.59 12.11 -7.41
C GLY A 48 7.37 12.53 -8.65
N ALA A 49 8.59 12.03 -8.83
CA ALA A 49 9.37 12.26 -10.06
C ALA A 49 8.64 11.73 -11.31
N PHE A 50 8.04 10.53 -11.24
CA PHE A 50 7.21 10.00 -12.31
C PHE A 50 6.00 10.89 -12.60
N LEU A 51 5.28 11.37 -11.57
CA LEU A 51 4.11 12.24 -11.75
C LEU A 51 4.49 13.57 -12.41
N LEU A 52 5.62 14.17 -12.07
CA LEU A 52 6.12 15.40 -12.72
C LEU A 52 6.40 15.17 -14.21
N ALA A 53 6.91 13.99 -14.57
CA ALA A 53 7.17 13.64 -15.96
C ALA A 53 5.91 13.17 -16.73
N SER A 54 4.84 12.78 -16.03
CA SER A 54 3.66 12.14 -16.63
C SER A 54 2.67 13.09 -17.31
N GLY A 55 2.81 14.41 -17.10
CA GLY A 55 1.85 15.40 -17.62
C GLY A 55 0.47 15.38 -16.93
N ALA A 56 0.40 14.82 -15.70
CA ALA A 56 -0.81 14.88 -14.88
C ALA A 56 -1.12 16.34 -14.48
N THR A 57 -2.41 16.66 -14.30
CA THR A 57 -2.76 17.95 -13.72
C THR A 57 -2.31 18.02 -12.27
N PHE A 58 -2.03 19.21 -11.77
CA PHE A 58 -1.55 19.39 -10.39
C PHE A 58 -2.46 18.72 -9.37
N CYS A 59 -3.79 18.89 -9.51
CA CYS A 59 -4.78 18.28 -8.61
C CYS A 59 -4.74 16.75 -8.67
N GLN A 60 -4.73 16.16 -9.87
CA GLN A 60 -4.64 14.72 -10.07
C GLN A 60 -3.31 14.18 -9.50
N GLY A 61 -2.20 14.87 -9.79
CA GLY A 61 -0.88 14.48 -9.26
C GLY A 61 -0.83 14.48 -7.74
N LEU A 62 -1.41 15.50 -7.11
CA LEU A 62 -1.48 15.60 -5.64
C LEU A 62 -2.33 14.47 -5.05
N LEU A 63 -3.51 14.21 -5.60
CA LEU A 63 -4.39 13.11 -5.15
C LEU A 63 -3.73 11.74 -5.34
N CYS A 64 -3.07 11.52 -6.47
CA CYS A 64 -2.33 10.29 -6.73
C CYS A 64 -1.17 10.09 -5.75
N LEU A 65 -0.40 11.15 -5.45
CA LEU A 65 0.70 11.08 -4.50
C LEU A 65 0.20 10.84 -3.08
N TRP A 66 -0.89 11.50 -2.70
CA TRP A 66 -1.56 11.30 -1.41
C TRP A 66 -2.02 9.85 -1.24
N LEU A 67 -2.79 9.34 -2.21
CA LEU A 67 -3.24 7.95 -2.23
C LEU A 67 -2.06 6.96 -2.20
N PHE A 68 -1.00 7.25 -2.94
CA PHE A 68 0.22 6.43 -2.92
C PHE A 68 0.85 6.37 -1.52
N ALA A 69 0.94 7.51 -0.84
CA ALA A 69 1.48 7.58 0.52
C ALA A 69 0.61 6.78 1.52
N GLU A 70 -0.72 6.93 1.46
CA GLU A 70 -1.63 6.13 2.28
C GLU A 70 -1.47 4.63 2.04
N LEU A 71 -1.41 4.21 0.79
CA LEU A 71 -1.19 2.80 0.42
C LEU A 71 0.13 2.26 0.98
N VAL A 72 1.21 3.02 0.92
CA VAL A 72 2.50 2.60 1.50
C VAL A 72 2.38 2.37 3.01
N VAL A 73 1.72 3.27 3.72
CA VAL A 73 1.55 3.14 5.18
C VAL A 73 0.58 2.01 5.54
N CYS A 74 -0.54 1.86 4.81
CA CYS A 74 -1.48 0.75 4.99
C CYS A 74 -0.81 -0.61 4.81
N TRP A 75 -0.10 -0.82 3.69
CA TRP A 75 0.59 -2.09 3.43
C TRP A 75 1.67 -2.38 4.47
N THR A 76 2.36 -1.34 4.94
CA THR A 76 3.32 -1.49 6.04
C THR A 76 2.61 -1.88 7.33
N ALA A 77 1.51 -1.20 7.70
CA ALA A 77 0.71 -1.53 8.88
C ALA A 77 0.17 -2.97 8.84
N MET A 78 -0.36 -3.38 7.69
CA MET A 78 -0.83 -4.76 7.47
C MET A 78 0.29 -5.80 7.67
N SER A 79 1.53 -5.51 7.25
CA SER A 79 2.66 -6.40 7.47
C SER A 79 2.97 -6.60 8.96
N TYR A 80 2.82 -5.54 9.78
CA TYR A 80 2.96 -5.62 11.23
C TYR A 80 1.80 -6.36 11.90
N LEU A 81 0.56 -6.08 11.49
CA LEU A 81 -0.65 -6.73 12.02
C LEU A 81 -0.72 -8.22 11.65
N THR A 82 -0.27 -8.58 10.45
CA THR A 82 -0.18 -9.98 10.02
C THR A 82 0.79 -10.77 10.88
N ALA A 83 1.91 -10.16 11.32
CA ALA A 83 2.82 -10.81 12.26
C ALA A 83 2.18 -11.12 13.63
N LEU A 84 1.15 -10.35 14.02
CA LEU A 84 0.32 -10.57 15.21
C LEU A 84 -0.82 -11.58 14.99
N LYS A 85 -1.05 -12.04 13.75
CA LYS A 85 -2.20 -12.85 13.33
C LYS A 85 -3.55 -12.18 13.58
N GLU A 86 -3.60 -10.84 13.59
CA GLU A 86 -4.81 -10.05 13.83
C GLU A 86 -5.57 -9.78 12.52
N TYR A 87 -6.06 -10.86 11.91
CA TYR A 87 -6.76 -10.79 10.62
C TYR A 87 -8.14 -10.15 10.71
N ARG A 88 -8.82 -10.26 11.87
CA ARG A 88 -10.16 -9.67 12.07
C ARG A 88 -10.11 -8.15 12.03
N GLY A 89 -9.13 -7.54 12.68
CA GLY A 89 -8.95 -6.09 12.67
C GLY A 89 -8.70 -5.57 11.27
N ILE A 90 -7.82 -6.23 10.52
CA ILE A 90 -7.53 -5.89 9.12
C ILE A 90 -8.80 -5.99 8.26
N LEU A 91 -9.58 -7.07 8.41
CA LEU A 91 -10.81 -7.26 7.63
C LEU A 91 -11.86 -6.17 7.93
N ILE A 92 -12.03 -5.81 9.20
CA ILE A 92 -12.96 -4.74 9.60
C ILE A 92 -12.49 -3.39 9.05
N ALA A 93 -11.19 -3.08 9.14
CA ALA A 93 -10.62 -1.86 8.58
C ALA A 93 -10.82 -1.78 7.07
N PHE A 94 -10.61 -2.88 6.36
CA PHE A 94 -10.86 -2.97 4.91
C PHE A 94 -12.33 -2.79 4.56
N ALA A 95 -13.25 -3.46 5.26
CA ALA A 95 -14.69 -3.33 5.02
C ALA A 95 -15.17 -1.89 5.27
N ALA A 96 -14.68 -1.24 6.34
CA ALA A 96 -14.97 0.15 6.63
C ALA A 96 -14.42 1.09 5.54
N ALA A 97 -13.22 0.83 5.03
CA ALA A 97 -12.60 1.58 3.93
C ALA A 97 -13.43 1.50 2.64
N VAL A 98 -13.86 0.29 2.28
CA VAL A 98 -14.71 0.07 1.11
C VAL A 98 -16.04 0.84 1.25
N GLY A 99 -16.71 0.73 2.40
CA GLY A 99 -17.95 1.47 2.67
C GLY A 99 -17.76 2.99 2.59
N ALA A 100 -16.67 3.51 3.17
CA ALA A 100 -16.32 4.92 3.13
C ALA A 100 -16.02 5.40 1.70
N ALA A 101 -15.24 4.62 0.91
CA ALA A 101 -14.92 4.95 -0.46
C ALA A 101 -16.17 4.99 -1.35
N PHE A 102 -17.06 4.00 -1.24
CA PHE A 102 -18.32 3.99 -1.99
C PHE A 102 -19.23 5.16 -1.60
N GLY A 103 -19.42 5.41 -0.30
CA GLY A 103 -20.24 6.52 0.18
C GLY A 103 -19.69 7.89 -0.26
N ALA A 104 -18.39 8.09 -0.11
CA ALA A 104 -17.73 9.32 -0.53
C ALA A 104 -17.77 9.48 -2.06
N GLY A 105 -17.54 8.42 -2.83
CA GLY A 105 -17.60 8.45 -4.30
C GLY A 105 -18.99 8.82 -4.80
N TRP A 106 -20.02 8.21 -4.23
CA TRP A 106 -21.41 8.55 -4.54
C TRP A 106 -21.69 10.03 -4.25
N MET A 107 -21.31 10.51 -3.07
CA MET A 107 -21.55 11.90 -2.67
C MET A 107 -20.78 12.89 -3.54
N LEU A 108 -19.49 12.65 -3.80
CA LEU A 108 -18.64 13.55 -4.59
C LEU A 108 -19.09 13.67 -6.06
N VAL A 109 -19.40 12.54 -6.68
CA VAL A 109 -19.73 12.53 -8.12
C VAL A 109 -21.19 12.94 -8.37
N PHE A 110 -22.14 12.37 -7.61
CA PHE A 110 -23.57 12.57 -7.92
C PHE A 110 -24.18 13.79 -7.20
N TRP A 111 -23.70 14.19 -6.02
CA TRP A 111 -24.26 15.32 -5.29
C TRP A 111 -23.47 16.60 -5.49
N LEU A 112 -22.13 16.50 -5.47
CA LEU A 112 -21.25 17.67 -5.59
C LEU A 112 -20.83 17.94 -7.04
N GLY A 113 -21.11 17.02 -7.98
CA GLY A 113 -20.78 17.20 -9.39
C GLY A 113 -19.27 17.27 -9.69
N VAL A 114 -18.45 16.68 -8.80
CA VAL A 114 -17.00 16.63 -9.02
C VAL A 114 -16.70 15.76 -10.24
N PRO A 115 -15.72 16.14 -11.09
CA PRO A 115 -15.33 15.30 -12.23
C PRO A 115 -15.04 13.87 -11.80
N VAL A 116 -15.47 12.88 -12.58
CA VAL A 116 -15.46 11.47 -12.21
C VAL A 116 -14.08 10.98 -11.77
N VAL A 117 -13.03 11.38 -12.47
CA VAL A 117 -11.66 10.92 -12.17
C VAL A 117 -11.19 11.45 -10.81
N GLU A 118 -11.34 12.76 -10.57
CA GLU A 118 -10.97 13.40 -9.31
C GLU A 118 -11.86 12.91 -8.15
N GLY A 119 -13.14 12.73 -8.42
CA GLY A 119 -14.09 12.19 -7.45
C GLY A 119 -13.75 10.77 -7.01
N PHE A 120 -13.40 9.89 -7.94
CA PHE A 120 -12.96 8.53 -7.63
C PHE A 120 -11.62 8.50 -6.90
N LEU A 121 -10.64 9.31 -7.32
CA LEU A 121 -9.35 9.40 -6.62
C LEU A 121 -9.53 9.89 -5.19
N ALA A 122 -10.31 10.95 -4.99
CA ALA A 122 -10.58 11.50 -3.66
C ALA A 122 -11.35 10.50 -2.78
N ALA A 123 -12.37 9.83 -3.31
CA ALA A 123 -13.15 8.82 -2.60
C ALA A 123 -12.29 7.63 -2.19
N THR A 124 -11.41 7.17 -3.08
CA THR A 124 -10.48 6.08 -2.79
C THR A 124 -9.48 6.49 -1.71
N ALA A 125 -8.93 7.71 -1.77
CA ALA A 125 -8.06 8.24 -0.74
C ALA A 125 -8.78 8.34 0.61
N LEU A 126 -10.02 8.83 0.66
CA LEU A 126 -10.81 8.83 1.89
C LEU A 126 -11.02 7.42 2.47
N GLY A 127 -11.30 6.45 1.62
CA GLY A 127 -11.42 5.04 2.04
C GLY A 127 -10.13 4.50 2.65
N TYR A 128 -9.00 4.68 1.97
CA TYR A 128 -7.71 4.25 2.51
C TYR A 128 -7.28 5.05 3.74
N GLY A 129 -7.64 6.33 3.83
CA GLY A 129 -7.45 7.14 5.03
C GLY A 129 -8.18 6.55 6.26
N VAL A 130 -9.43 6.07 6.07
CA VAL A 130 -10.18 5.35 7.12
C VAL A 130 -9.47 4.05 7.51
N MET A 131 -9.03 3.25 6.53
CA MET A 131 -8.27 2.02 6.78
C MET A 131 -7.00 2.30 7.57
N LEU A 132 -6.22 3.28 7.11
CA LEU A 132 -5.00 3.73 7.77
C LEU A 132 -5.23 4.11 9.22
N GLY A 133 -6.27 4.93 9.49
CA GLY A 133 -6.62 5.34 10.85
C GLY A 133 -6.96 4.15 11.75
N LEU A 134 -7.69 3.17 11.25
CA LEU A 134 -8.07 1.97 11.98
C LEU A 134 -6.86 1.03 12.22
N ASP A 135 -6.03 0.81 11.20
CA ASP A 135 -4.84 -0.04 11.31
C ASP A 135 -3.80 0.54 12.27
N VAL A 136 -3.54 1.86 12.20
CA VAL A 136 -2.62 2.54 13.14
C VAL A 136 -3.18 2.53 14.55
N ARG A 137 -4.49 2.77 14.73
CA ARG A 137 -5.15 2.67 16.03
C ARG A 137 -4.99 1.26 16.63
N LEU A 138 -5.16 0.24 15.79
CA LEU A 138 -5.02 -1.15 16.20
C LEU A 138 -3.56 -1.44 16.62
N LEU A 139 -2.58 -1.01 15.84
CA LEU A 139 -1.15 -1.13 16.21
C LEU A 139 -0.82 -0.43 17.52
N CYS A 140 -1.31 0.80 17.72
CA CYS A 140 -1.09 1.54 18.97
C CYS A 140 -1.75 0.86 20.18
N ARG A 141 -2.86 0.13 19.96
CA ARG A 141 -3.53 -0.63 21.02
C ARG A 141 -2.75 -1.88 21.43
N PHE A 142 -2.13 -2.57 20.45
CA PHE A 142 -1.31 -3.75 20.73
C PHE A 142 0.06 -3.39 21.30
N PHE A 143 0.61 -2.24 20.92
CA PHE A 143 1.94 -1.77 21.33
C PHE A 143 1.85 -0.39 22.00
N PRO A 144 1.37 -0.31 23.26
CA PRO A 144 1.24 0.97 23.96
C PRO A 144 2.58 1.57 24.34
N GLU A 145 3.60 0.74 24.58
CA GLU A 145 4.94 1.16 24.96
C GLU A 145 5.79 1.48 23.74
N ARG A 146 6.66 2.49 23.86
CA ARG A 146 7.47 3.03 22.77
C ARG A 146 8.88 3.26 23.22
N GLU A 147 9.70 2.23 23.11
CA GLU A 147 11.13 2.35 23.44
C GLU A 147 12.02 1.87 22.30
N GLY A 148 13.12 2.58 22.07
CA GLY A 148 14.14 2.19 21.13
C GLY A 148 14.21 3.06 19.86
N SER A 149 15.20 2.76 19.03
CA SER A 149 15.46 3.48 17.79
C SER A 149 14.53 3.03 16.66
N PRO A 150 13.90 3.97 15.93
CA PRO A 150 13.03 3.64 14.79
C PRO A 150 13.78 2.95 13.64
N TRP A 151 15.10 3.07 13.57
CA TRP A 151 15.94 2.53 12.50
C TRP A 151 16.43 1.10 12.76
N ARG A 152 16.07 0.50 13.89
CA ARG A 152 16.58 -0.81 14.29
C ARG A 152 16.23 -1.92 13.29
N PHE A 153 15.07 -1.87 12.66
CA PHE A 153 14.63 -2.83 11.65
C PHE A 153 15.56 -2.92 10.42
N LEU A 154 16.30 -1.85 10.10
CA LEU A 154 17.25 -1.85 8.99
C LEU A 154 18.36 -2.91 9.14
N ARG A 155 18.70 -3.27 10.38
CA ARG A 155 19.62 -4.38 10.63
C ARG A 155 19.06 -5.72 10.12
N TRP A 156 17.75 -5.92 10.28
CA TRP A 156 17.06 -7.10 9.77
C TRP A 156 16.99 -7.08 8.24
N VAL A 157 16.72 -5.97 7.63
CA VAL A 157 16.77 -5.81 6.16
C VAL A 157 18.16 -6.17 5.64
N LYS A 158 19.22 -5.66 6.27
CA LYS A 158 20.60 -5.99 5.90
C LYS A 158 20.95 -7.46 6.15
N ARG A 159 20.53 -8.03 7.27
CA ARG A 159 20.80 -9.44 7.65
C ARG A 159 20.03 -10.41 6.76
N TYR A 160 18.77 -10.09 6.43
CA TYR A 160 17.87 -10.93 5.66
C TYR A 160 17.63 -10.37 4.25
N ARG A 161 18.69 -9.86 3.61
CA ARG A 161 18.63 -9.27 2.25
C ARG A 161 18.03 -10.20 1.21
N THR A 162 18.30 -11.51 1.31
CA THR A 162 17.71 -12.52 0.44
C THR A 162 16.18 -12.53 0.58
N LEU A 163 15.68 -12.46 1.80
CA LEU A 163 14.24 -12.42 2.08
C LEU A 163 13.61 -11.13 1.51
N ALA A 164 14.29 -10.00 1.64
CA ALA A 164 13.87 -8.73 1.03
C ALA A 164 13.79 -8.83 -0.50
N LEU A 165 14.81 -9.41 -1.13
CA LEU A 165 14.83 -9.62 -2.58
C LEU A 165 13.77 -10.62 -3.03
N THR A 166 13.53 -11.69 -2.27
CA THR A 166 12.45 -12.63 -2.56
C THR A 166 11.08 -11.93 -2.58
N GLY A 167 10.77 -11.12 -1.56
CA GLY A 167 9.53 -10.34 -1.52
C GLY A 167 9.37 -9.41 -2.73
N LEU A 168 10.43 -8.67 -3.06
CA LEU A 168 10.45 -7.79 -4.22
C LEU A 168 10.24 -8.56 -5.54
N LEU A 169 10.96 -9.65 -5.74
CA LEU A 169 10.89 -10.44 -6.99
C LEU A 169 9.55 -11.14 -7.15
N LEU A 170 8.94 -11.61 -6.07
CA LEU A 170 7.58 -12.18 -6.10
C LEU A 170 6.56 -11.13 -6.53
N ASP A 171 6.62 -9.92 -5.97
CA ASP A 171 5.71 -8.83 -6.34
C ASP A 171 5.94 -8.38 -7.79
N LEU A 172 7.19 -8.19 -8.18
CA LEU A 172 7.53 -7.86 -9.57
C LEU A 172 7.05 -8.94 -10.54
N GLY A 173 7.23 -10.23 -10.22
CA GLY A 173 6.72 -11.34 -11.02
C GLY A 173 5.21 -11.34 -11.15
N LEU A 174 4.51 -11.03 -10.05
CA LEU A 174 3.05 -10.97 -10.02
C LEU A 174 2.50 -9.86 -10.92
N PHE A 175 3.15 -8.69 -10.98
CA PHE A 175 2.66 -7.53 -11.74
C PHE A 175 3.39 -7.29 -13.07
N ALA A 176 4.47 -8.03 -13.37
CA ALA A 176 5.25 -7.85 -14.60
C ALA A 176 4.39 -8.00 -15.87
N HIS A 177 3.45 -8.93 -15.86
CA HIS A 177 2.58 -9.17 -17.01
C HIS A 177 1.71 -7.95 -17.37
N LEU A 178 1.25 -7.18 -16.37
CA LEU A 178 0.50 -5.94 -16.62
C LEU A 178 1.38 -4.90 -17.33
N VAL A 179 2.61 -4.71 -16.82
CA VAL A 179 3.55 -3.74 -17.42
C VAL A 179 3.91 -4.14 -18.85
N ILE A 180 4.15 -5.43 -19.10
CA ILE A 180 4.46 -5.95 -20.45
C ILE A 180 3.29 -5.69 -21.41
N VAL A 181 2.06 -5.92 -20.96
CA VAL A 181 0.86 -5.68 -21.78
C VAL A 181 0.65 -4.19 -22.05
N TRP A 182 0.83 -3.32 -21.05
CA TRP A 182 0.70 -1.86 -21.21
C TRP A 182 1.74 -1.28 -22.18
N LEU A 183 2.95 -1.82 -22.21
CA LEU A 183 4.00 -1.40 -23.14
C LEU A 183 3.94 -2.13 -24.50
N GLY A 184 3.09 -3.14 -24.60
CA GLY A 184 2.88 -3.94 -25.80
C GLY A 184 1.82 -3.37 -26.74
N PRO A 185 1.47 -4.11 -27.81
CA PRO A 185 0.52 -3.67 -28.82
C PRO A 185 -0.93 -3.53 -28.35
N LEU A 186 -1.27 -4.08 -27.18
CA LEU A 186 -2.59 -3.95 -26.55
C LEU A 186 -2.68 -2.72 -25.62
N GLY A 187 -1.55 -2.08 -25.33
CA GLY A 187 -1.48 -0.90 -24.49
C GLY A 187 -2.02 0.33 -25.21
N VAL A 188 -2.88 1.08 -24.52
CA VAL A 188 -3.41 2.36 -24.98
C VAL A 188 -2.87 3.46 -24.08
N GLN A 189 -2.27 4.48 -24.67
CA GLN A 189 -1.85 5.66 -23.95
C GLN A 189 -3.08 6.47 -23.53
N VAL A 190 -3.31 6.60 -22.22
CA VAL A 190 -4.44 7.35 -21.67
C VAL A 190 -4.09 8.84 -21.58
N LYS A 191 -2.94 9.17 -20.99
CA LYS A 191 -2.45 10.55 -20.86
C LYS A 191 -0.97 10.53 -20.47
N GLY A 192 -0.12 11.22 -21.22
CA GLY A 192 1.31 11.33 -20.92
C GLY A 192 1.97 9.95 -20.75
N LEU A 193 2.49 9.64 -19.58
CA LEU A 193 3.13 8.35 -19.29
C LEU A 193 2.14 7.30 -18.71
N PHE A 194 0.85 7.60 -18.65
CA PHE A 194 -0.15 6.64 -18.20
C PHE A 194 -0.63 5.78 -19.37
N TYR A 195 -0.42 4.49 -19.23
CA TYR A 195 -0.89 3.46 -20.16
C TYR A 195 -1.90 2.55 -19.46
N GLY A 196 -2.80 1.97 -20.22
CA GLY A 196 -3.75 0.98 -19.75
C GLY A 196 -4.10 0.02 -20.89
N ALA A 197 -4.64 -1.13 -20.55
CA ALA A 197 -5.12 -2.11 -21.52
C ALA A 197 -6.51 -2.61 -21.07
N PRO A 198 -7.61 -1.87 -21.36
CA PRO A 198 -8.95 -2.18 -20.81
C PRO A 198 -9.40 -3.60 -21.08
N TYR A 199 -9.06 -4.15 -22.25
CA TYR A 199 -9.38 -5.54 -22.62
C TYR A 199 -8.60 -6.60 -21.81
N TYR A 200 -7.50 -6.22 -21.18
CA TYR A 200 -6.68 -7.10 -20.36
C TYR A 200 -6.80 -6.82 -18.86
N ASP A 201 -6.88 -5.54 -18.48
CA ASP A 201 -6.88 -5.11 -17.07
C ASP A 201 -8.12 -5.63 -16.33
N VAL A 202 -9.30 -5.61 -16.98
CA VAL A 202 -10.54 -6.11 -16.38
C VAL A 202 -10.51 -7.63 -16.17
N PRO A 203 -10.18 -8.46 -17.18
CA PRO A 203 -9.99 -9.90 -16.97
C PRO A 203 -8.91 -10.24 -15.93
N ALA A 204 -7.80 -9.50 -15.92
CA ALA A 204 -6.74 -9.70 -14.93
C ALA A 204 -7.24 -9.41 -13.50
N LEU A 205 -8.00 -8.34 -13.30
CA LEU A 205 -8.62 -8.02 -12.00
C LEU A 205 -9.56 -9.14 -11.55
N LEU A 206 -10.41 -9.65 -12.45
CA LEU A 206 -11.33 -10.76 -12.14
C LEU A 206 -10.57 -12.05 -11.78
N ALA A 207 -9.46 -12.32 -12.48
CA ALA A 207 -8.59 -13.45 -12.16
C ALA A 207 -7.97 -13.30 -10.76
N PHE A 208 -7.46 -12.12 -10.39
CA PHE A 208 -6.96 -11.87 -9.04
C PHE A 208 -8.04 -12.05 -7.97
N LEU A 209 -9.26 -11.55 -8.21
CA LEU A 209 -10.37 -11.72 -7.27
C LEU A 209 -10.76 -13.20 -7.12
N SER A 210 -10.73 -13.99 -8.19
CA SER A 210 -11.04 -15.43 -8.11
C SER A 210 -9.99 -16.20 -7.31
N ILE A 211 -8.71 -15.84 -7.41
CA ILE A 211 -7.64 -16.45 -6.60
C ILE A 211 -7.85 -16.13 -5.11
N LEU A 212 -8.22 -14.90 -4.77
CA LEU A 212 -8.47 -14.50 -3.38
C LEU A 212 -9.59 -15.35 -2.73
N THR A 213 -10.63 -15.69 -3.47
CA THR A 213 -11.73 -16.51 -2.95
C THR A 213 -11.36 -17.98 -2.77
N THR A 214 -10.34 -18.48 -3.46
CA THR A 214 -9.89 -19.87 -3.36
C THR A 214 -8.79 -20.10 -2.32
N THR A 215 -8.14 -19.01 -1.87
CA THR A 215 -7.04 -19.05 -0.87
C THR A 215 -7.50 -18.66 0.54
N ALA A 216 -8.73 -18.23 0.72
CA ALA A 216 -9.34 -17.89 2.00
C ALA A 216 -10.01 -19.11 2.64
#